data_5f976b3f719ff33373ec6ed637f04523
#
_entry.id   5f976b3f719ff33373ec6ed637f04523
#
_cell.length_a   1.000
_cell.length_b   1.000
_cell.length_c   1.000
_cell.angle_alpha   90.00
_cell.angle_beta   90.00
_cell.angle_gamma   90.00
#
_symmetry.space_group_name_H-M   'P 1'
#
loop_
_entity.id
_entity.type
_entity.pdbx_description
1 polymer ?
#
loop_
_entity_poly.entity_id
_entity_poly.type
_entity_poly.pdbx_seq_one_letter_code
_entity_poly.pdbx_strand_id
1 'polypeptide(L)'
;MWAIIDIGSNTVRLVVYTLENGKINPMLNKKYSAALAGYVDGNGMIKDEGIQKLLSILLEIRKILSYISVKEVFPFATASLRNSVNGREIVSLIREKCGFDVRILTGKEEAVFDYYGVIGKDYANNGIVVDVGGGSTELTFFKGVVI
;
A
#
# COMPACT_ATOMS: atom_id res chain seq x y z
N MET A 1 1.75 -16.99 8.13
CA MET A 1 1.43 -15.55 8.15
C MET A 1 1.62 -14.98 6.76
N TRP A 2 0.96 -13.88 6.45
CA TRP A 2 1.11 -13.09 5.23
C TRP A 2 1.41 -11.65 5.62
N ALA A 3 2.17 -10.94 4.81
CA ALA A 3 2.49 -9.53 5.06
C ALA A 3 2.02 -8.66 3.88
N ILE A 4 1.50 -7.49 4.20
CA ILE A 4 1.17 -6.44 3.24
C ILE A 4 2.06 -5.26 3.54
N ILE A 5 2.67 -4.68 2.49
CA ILE A 5 3.39 -3.41 2.56
C ILE A 5 2.65 -2.44 1.64
N ASP A 6 2.04 -1.42 2.25
CA ASP A 6 1.33 -0.36 1.54
C ASP A 6 2.21 0.89 1.51
N ILE A 7 2.60 1.33 0.31
CA ILE A 7 3.43 2.52 0.07
C ILE A 7 2.52 3.65 -0.42
N GLY A 8 2.01 4.42 0.55
CA GLY A 8 1.17 5.58 0.29
C GLY A 8 1.97 6.90 0.18
N SER A 9 1.27 8.00 -0.06
CA SER A 9 1.89 9.33 -0.23
C SER A 9 2.47 9.91 1.05
N ASN A 10 1.86 9.63 2.20
CA ASN A 10 2.32 10.14 3.50
C ASN A 10 2.94 9.03 4.37
N THR A 11 2.46 7.81 4.23
CA THR A 11 2.85 6.70 5.10
C THR A 11 3.22 5.47 4.31
N VAL A 12 4.20 4.71 4.83
CA VAL A 12 4.40 3.31 4.48
C VAL A 12 3.88 2.47 5.64
N ARG A 13 3.08 1.46 5.35
CA ARG A 13 2.44 0.61 6.34
C ARG A 13 2.81 -0.85 6.14
N LEU A 14 3.27 -1.49 7.20
CA LEU A 14 3.45 -2.94 7.26
C LEU A 14 2.33 -3.54 8.10
N VAL A 15 1.59 -4.49 7.54
CA VAL A 15 0.64 -5.30 8.30
C VAL A 15 0.94 -6.77 8.08
N VAL A 16 1.04 -7.53 9.18
CA VAL A 16 1.21 -8.99 9.15
C VAL A 16 -0.06 -9.64 9.69
N TYR A 17 -0.56 -10.63 8.98
CA TYR A 17 -1.81 -11.34 9.29
C TYR A 17 -1.59 -12.83 9.47
N THR A 18 -2.42 -13.42 10.33
CA THR A 18 -2.70 -14.87 10.33
C THR A 18 -4.10 -15.12 9.79
N LEU A 19 -4.30 -16.31 9.26
CA LEU A 19 -5.61 -16.82 8.86
C LEU A 19 -5.93 -18.04 9.71
N GLU A 20 -6.89 -17.89 10.62
CA GLU A 20 -7.31 -18.93 11.56
C GLU A 20 -8.82 -19.10 11.49
N ASN A 21 -9.27 -20.32 11.24
CA ASN A 21 -10.70 -20.63 11.13
C ASN A 21 -11.47 -19.74 10.13
N GLY A 22 -10.81 -19.38 9.02
CA GLY A 22 -11.38 -18.49 7.99
C GLY A 22 -11.44 -17.01 8.37
N LYS A 23 -10.86 -16.62 9.51
CA LYS A 23 -10.76 -15.22 9.96
C LYS A 23 -9.36 -14.69 9.79
N ILE A 24 -9.26 -13.46 9.31
CA ILE A 24 -8.01 -12.72 9.17
C ILE A 24 -7.77 -11.96 10.48
N ASN A 25 -6.64 -12.27 11.15
CA ASN A 25 -6.26 -11.62 12.41
C ASN A 25 -4.95 -10.83 12.20
N PRO A 26 -4.95 -9.51 12.42
CA PRO A 26 -3.74 -8.71 12.34
C PRO A 26 -2.84 -9.00 13.56
N MET A 27 -1.59 -9.40 13.29
CA MET A 27 -0.59 -9.69 14.31
C MET A 27 0.36 -8.52 14.53
N LEU A 28 0.67 -7.78 13.47
CA LEU A 28 1.52 -6.60 13.50
C LEU A 28 0.90 -5.54 12.58
N ASN A 29 0.88 -4.29 13.03
CA ASN A 29 0.46 -3.15 12.25
C ASN A 29 1.38 -1.97 12.58
N LYS A 30 2.34 -1.69 11.68
CA LYS A 30 3.34 -0.65 11.89
C LYS A 30 3.26 0.38 10.77
N LYS A 31 3.16 1.64 11.16
CA LYS A 31 3.16 2.80 10.25
C LYS A 31 4.48 3.54 10.35
N TYR A 32 4.97 4.00 9.20
CA TYR A 32 6.14 4.84 9.06
C TYR A 32 5.75 6.14 8.36
N SER A 33 6.21 7.27 8.86
CA SER A 33 6.01 8.57 8.20
C SER A 33 7.02 8.71 7.06
N ALA A 34 6.58 8.44 5.84
CA ALA A 34 7.38 8.60 4.63
C ALA A 34 7.30 10.03 4.09
N ALA A 35 6.09 10.63 4.11
CA ALA A 35 5.80 11.98 3.61
C ALA A 35 6.30 12.21 2.17
N LEU A 36 6.16 11.19 1.28
CA LEU A 36 6.68 11.22 -0.09
C LEU A 36 6.12 12.37 -0.91
N ALA A 37 4.87 12.76 -0.65
CA ALA A 37 4.25 13.90 -1.32
C ALA A 37 5.04 15.20 -1.13
N GLY A 38 5.72 15.38 0.01
CA GLY A 38 6.56 16.55 0.29
C GLY A 38 7.90 16.56 -0.46
N TYR A 39 8.28 15.44 -1.06
CA TYR A 39 9.52 15.31 -1.85
C TYR A 39 9.28 15.39 -3.36
N VAL A 40 8.05 15.60 -3.82
CA VAL A 40 7.76 15.77 -5.25
C VAL A 40 8.17 17.18 -5.66
N ASP A 41 8.98 17.26 -6.72
CA ASP A 41 9.44 18.54 -7.29
C ASP A 41 8.43 19.12 -8.31
N GLY A 42 8.76 20.29 -8.87
CA GLY A 42 7.92 20.97 -9.87
C GLY A 42 7.77 20.21 -11.19
N ASN A 43 8.57 19.17 -11.45
CA ASN A 43 8.51 18.30 -12.63
C ASN A 43 7.71 17.01 -12.35
N GLY A 44 7.19 16.83 -11.13
CA GLY A 44 6.48 15.61 -10.72
C GLY A 44 7.40 14.44 -10.38
N MET A 45 8.69 14.68 -10.12
CA MET A 45 9.65 13.65 -9.72
C MET A 45 9.81 13.64 -8.20
N ILE A 46 9.89 12.45 -7.60
CA ILE A 46 10.30 12.30 -6.21
C ILE A 46 11.81 12.50 -6.14
N LYS A 47 12.24 13.46 -5.32
CA LYS A 47 13.66 13.80 -5.09
C LYS A 47 14.42 12.66 -4.41
N ASP A 48 15.73 12.66 -4.54
CA ASP A 48 16.61 11.63 -3.98
C ASP A 48 16.45 11.47 -2.47
N GLU A 49 16.25 12.55 -1.71
CA GLU A 49 16.03 12.48 -0.26
C GLU A 49 14.76 11.67 0.07
N GLY A 50 13.68 11.83 -0.69
CA GLY A 50 12.45 11.07 -0.55
C GLY A 50 12.66 9.59 -0.91
N ILE A 51 13.43 9.32 -1.97
CA ILE A 51 13.77 7.96 -2.39
C ILE A 51 14.61 7.26 -1.30
N GLN A 52 15.66 7.91 -0.79
CA GLN A 52 16.50 7.34 0.27
C GLN A 52 15.71 7.07 1.55
N LYS A 53 14.80 7.97 1.92
CA LYS A 53 13.90 7.78 3.05
C LYS A 53 13.00 6.55 2.85
N LEU A 54 12.40 6.40 1.67
CA LEU A 54 11.57 5.23 1.34
C LEU A 54 12.39 3.93 1.42
N LEU A 55 13.57 3.90 0.83
CA LEU A 55 14.45 2.73 0.88
C LEU A 55 14.84 2.37 2.31
N SER A 56 15.17 3.35 3.16
CA SER A 56 15.52 3.11 4.57
C SER A 56 14.36 2.46 5.33
N ILE A 57 13.13 2.93 5.12
CA ILE A 57 11.91 2.34 5.70
C ILE A 57 11.73 0.89 5.22
N LEU A 58 11.88 0.64 3.92
CA LEU A 58 11.69 -0.70 3.35
C LEU A 58 12.77 -1.69 3.81
N LEU A 59 14.00 -1.24 4.01
CA LEU A 59 15.08 -2.05 4.60
C LEU A 59 14.78 -2.40 6.07
N GLU A 60 14.22 -1.46 6.85
CA GLU A 60 13.75 -1.76 8.21
C GLU A 60 12.62 -2.80 8.20
N ILE A 61 11.65 -2.64 7.30
CA ILE A 61 10.56 -3.61 7.11
C ILE A 61 11.12 -4.98 6.75
N ARG A 62 12.08 -5.06 5.82
CA ARG A 62 12.75 -6.31 5.46
C ARG A 62 13.42 -6.97 6.67
N LYS A 63 14.09 -6.18 7.51
CA LYS A 63 14.69 -6.67 8.75
C LYS A 63 13.64 -7.23 9.71
N ILE A 64 12.49 -6.56 9.88
CA ILE A 64 11.38 -7.08 10.70
C ILE A 64 10.89 -8.42 10.14
N LEU A 65 10.64 -8.47 8.84
CA LEU A 65 10.13 -9.68 8.18
C LEU A 65 11.13 -10.86 8.22
N SER A 66 12.43 -10.60 8.36
CA SER A 66 13.43 -11.67 8.52
C SER A 66 13.35 -12.40 9.88
N TYR A 67 12.70 -11.79 10.88
CA TYR A 67 12.45 -12.41 12.20
C TYR A 67 11.08 -13.10 12.28
N ILE A 68 10.25 -12.96 11.24
CA ILE A 68 8.88 -13.47 11.22
C ILE A 68 8.74 -14.47 10.07
N SER A 69 8.21 -15.66 10.35
CA SER A 69 7.93 -16.65 9.30
C SER A 69 6.70 -16.26 8.49
N VAL A 70 6.89 -15.41 7.49
CA VAL A 70 5.84 -15.06 6.51
C VAL A 70 5.90 -15.99 5.31
N LYS A 71 4.73 -16.45 4.86
CA LYS A 71 4.59 -17.29 3.66
C LYS A 71 4.78 -16.49 2.39
N GLU A 72 4.25 -15.26 2.39
CA GLU A 72 4.25 -14.39 1.23
C GLU A 72 4.14 -12.92 1.68
N VAL A 73 4.74 -12.02 0.90
CA VAL A 73 4.71 -10.57 1.10
C VAL A 73 4.07 -9.93 -0.12
N PHE A 74 3.08 -9.07 0.09
CA PHE A 74 2.36 -8.33 -0.95
C PHE A 74 2.69 -6.83 -0.84
N PRO A 75 3.79 -6.36 -1.47
CA PRO A 75 4.13 -4.95 -1.50
C PRO A 75 3.40 -4.26 -2.65
N PHE A 76 2.69 -3.18 -2.36
CA PHE A 76 2.09 -2.34 -3.37
C PHE A 76 2.30 -0.85 -3.08
N ALA A 77 2.16 -0.05 -4.11
CA ALA A 77 2.21 1.40 -4.04
C ALA A 77 1.00 2.01 -4.73
N THR A 78 0.57 3.15 -4.23
CA THR A 78 -0.62 3.86 -4.70
C THR A 78 -0.25 5.21 -5.34
N ALA A 79 -1.01 6.25 -5.09
CA ALA A 79 -0.91 7.55 -5.77
C ALA A 79 0.52 8.15 -5.80
N SER A 80 1.34 7.96 -4.76
CA SER A 80 2.68 8.56 -4.70
C SER A 80 3.59 8.11 -5.84
N LEU A 81 3.70 6.79 -6.06
CA LEU A 81 4.52 6.25 -7.13
C LEU A 81 3.76 6.17 -8.46
N ARG A 82 2.44 6.01 -8.41
CA ARG A 82 1.59 6.01 -9.61
C ARG A 82 1.66 7.33 -10.37
N ASN A 83 1.64 8.44 -9.65
CA ASN A 83 1.56 9.78 -10.22
C ASN A 83 2.94 10.44 -10.40
N SER A 84 4.01 9.86 -9.89
CA SER A 84 5.35 10.42 -10.07
C SER A 84 5.97 9.98 -11.39
N VAL A 85 6.73 10.89 -12.02
CA VAL A 85 7.40 10.66 -13.30
C VAL A 85 8.43 9.52 -13.19
N ASN A 86 9.15 9.45 -12.07
CA ASN A 86 10.17 8.43 -11.80
C ASN A 86 9.66 7.23 -10.98
N GLY A 87 8.34 7.05 -10.84
CA GLY A 87 7.77 5.99 -10.01
C GLY A 87 8.19 4.57 -10.40
N ARG A 88 8.29 4.27 -11.70
CA ARG A 88 8.75 2.96 -12.20
C ARG A 88 10.23 2.72 -11.92
N GLU A 89 11.06 3.75 -12.02
CA GLU A 89 12.49 3.69 -11.68
C GLU A 89 12.67 3.41 -10.20
N ILE A 90 11.88 4.07 -9.35
CA ILE A 90 11.87 3.84 -7.90
C ILE A 90 11.48 2.39 -7.57
N VAL A 91 10.46 1.83 -8.23
CA VAL A 91 10.08 0.40 -8.04
C VAL A 91 11.24 -0.52 -8.41
N SER A 92 11.94 -0.25 -9.51
CA SER A 92 13.11 -1.03 -9.92
C SER A 92 14.23 -0.95 -8.88
N LEU A 93 14.47 0.23 -8.33
CA LEU A 93 15.45 0.46 -7.27
C LEU A 93 15.05 -0.25 -5.96
N ILE A 94 13.77 -0.24 -5.59
CA ILE A 94 13.25 -0.98 -4.43
C ILE A 94 13.51 -2.48 -4.59
N ARG A 95 13.25 -3.03 -5.78
CA ARG A 95 13.53 -4.44 -6.06
C ARG A 95 15.01 -4.77 -5.89
N GLU A 96 15.89 -3.93 -6.46
CA GLU A 96 17.35 -4.12 -6.38
C GLU A 96 17.87 -4.02 -4.93
N LYS A 97 17.49 -2.96 -4.20
CA LYS A 97 18.08 -2.66 -2.89
C LYS A 97 17.35 -3.37 -1.74
N CYS A 98 16.03 -3.52 -1.83
CA CYS A 98 15.21 -4.05 -0.74
C CYS A 98 14.69 -5.47 -1.02
N GLY A 99 14.74 -5.96 -2.26
CA GLY A 99 14.25 -7.28 -2.65
C GLY A 99 12.71 -7.40 -2.67
N PHE A 100 11.99 -6.26 -2.71
CA PHE A 100 10.53 -6.25 -2.82
C PHE A 100 10.10 -5.99 -4.26
N ASP A 101 9.22 -6.82 -4.79
CA ASP A 101 8.61 -6.65 -6.11
C ASP A 101 7.31 -5.85 -5.98
N VAL A 102 7.44 -4.52 -5.93
CA VAL A 102 6.33 -3.60 -5.64
C VAL A 102 5.42 -3.48 -6.86
N ARG A 103 4.12 -3.72 -6.67
CA ARG A 103 3.09 -3.48 -7.68
C ARG A 103 2.51 -2.08 -7.50
N ILE A 104 2.56 -1.25 -8.55
CA ILE A 104 1.84 0.03 -8.57
C ILE A 104 0.38 -0.25 -8.93
N LEU A 105 -0.53 0.05 -8.00
CA LEU A 105 -1.97 -0.11 -8.21
C LEU A 105 -2.52 1.03 -9.06
N THR A 106 -3.42 0.69 -9.96
CA THR A 106 -4.28 1.68 -10.62
C THR A 106 -5.32 2.22 -9.64
N GLY A 107 -5.87 3.42 -9.85
CA GLY A 107 -6.95 3.94 -9.00
C GLY A 107 -8.18 3.02 -8.96
N LYS A 108 -8.46 2.28 -10.05
CA LYS A 108 -9.54 1.29 -10.08
C LYS A 108 -9.25 0.09 -9.18
N GLU A 109 -8.03 -0.40 -9.15
CA GLU A 109 -7.66 -1.51 -8.25
C GLU A 109 -7.68 -1.07 -6.79
N GLU A 110 -7.19 0.14 -6.50
CA GLU A 110 -7.24 0.76 -5.18
C GLU A 110 -8.69 0.85 -4.69
N ALA A 111 -9.59 1.42 -5.49
CA ALA A 111 -11.03 1.49 -5.21
C ALA A 111 -11.69 0.13 -4.96
N VAL A 112 -11.28 -0.92 -5.67
CA VAL A 112 -11.77 -2.29 -5.45
C VAL A 112 -11.27 -2.85 -4.11
N PHE A 113 -10.01 -2.60 -3.75
CA PHE A 113 -9.47 -3.05 -2.46
C PHE A 113 -10.11 -2.29 -1.29
N ASP A 114 -10.37 -0.98 -1.43
CA ASP A 114 -11.08 -0.17 -0.44
C ASP A 114 -12.49 -0.71 -0.21
N TYR A 115 -13.20 -1.04 -1.29
CA TYR A 115 -14.52 -1.67 -1.20
C TYR A 115 -14.48 -2.96 -0.37
N TYR A 116 -13.56 -3.88 -0.66
CA TYR A 116 -13.44 -5.12 0.09
C TYR A 116 -12.97 -4.91 1.53
N GLY A 117 -12.13 -3.90 1.76
CA GLY A 117 -11.64 -3.55 3.09
C GLY A 117 -12.73 -2.97 4.01
N VAL A 118 -13.67 -2.19 3.46
CA VAL A 118 -14.75 -1.52 4.20
C VAL A 118 -15.97 -2.41 4.35
N ILE A 119 -16.46 -3.01 3.26
CA ILE A 119 -17.69 -3.77 3.25
C ILE A 119 -17.49 -5.18 3.82
N GLY A 120 -16.32 -5.78 3.59
CA GLY A 120 -16.02 -7.13 4.10
C GLY A 120 -17.05 -8.15 3.64
N LYS A 121 -17.65 -8.84 4.64
CA LYS A 121 -18.75 -9.80 4.42
C LYS A 121 -20.13 -9.22 4.67
N ASP A 122 -20.22 -7.98 5.16
CA ASP A 122 -21.46 -7.30 5.42
C ASP A 122 -21.92 -6.61 4.14
N TYR A 123 -22.84 -7.28 3.44
CA TYR A 123 -23.37 -6.79 2.15
C TYR A 123 -24.38 -5.65 2.40
N ALA A 124 -23.91 -4.42 2.31
CA ALA A 124 -24.83 -3.31 2.07
C ALA A 124 -25.33 -3.39 0.61
N ASN A 125 -26.63 -3.23 0.41
CA ASN A 125 -27.23 -3.38 -0.94
C ASN A 125 -26.75 -2.34 -1.94
N ASN A 126 -26.54 -1.09 -1.51
CA ASN A 126 -26.00 -0.01 -2.33
C ASN A 126 -25.26 0.96 -1.44
N GLY A 127 -24.24 1.62 -1.97
CA GLY A 127 -23.49 2.62 -1.21
C GLY A 127 -22.36 3.27 -1.97
N ILE A 128 -21.62 4.07 -1.22
CA ILE A 128 -20.41 4.72 -1.68
C ILE A 128 -19.33 4.46 -0.62
N VAL A 129 -18.19 3.93 -1.04
CA VAL A 129 -16.97 3.94 -0.23
C VAL A 129 -16.17 5.18 -0.63
N VAL A 130 -15.75 5.94 0.35
CA VAL A 130 -14.90 7.13 0.15
C VAL A 130 -13.59 6.86 0.87
N ASP A 131 -12.49 6.76 0.12
CA ASP A 131 -11.14 6.75 0.68
C ASP A 131 -10.48 8.11 0.41
N VAL A 132 -10.01 8.76 1.47
CA VAL A 132 -9.30 10.04 1.40
C VAL A 132 -7.85 9.82 1.80
N GLY A 133 -7.01 9.62 0.79
CA GLY A 133 -5.58 9.41 0.97
C GLY A 133 -4.78 10.71 1.01
N GLY A 134 -3.46 10.57 1.20
CA GLY A 134 -2.53 11.72 1.19
C GLY A 134 -2.17 12.24 -0.20
N GLY A 135 -2.55 11.55 -1.27
CA GLY A 135 -2.21 11.90 -2.65
C GLY A 135 -3.32 11.64 -3.67
N SER A 136 -4.42 11.04 -3.25
CA SER A 136 -5.61 10.79 -4.07
C SER A 136 -6.85 10.69 -3.20
N THR A 137 -8.01 10.68 -3.84
CA THR A 137 -9.31 10.40 -3.22
C THR A 137 -10.08 9.48 -4.16
N GLU A 138 -10.44 8.32 -3.67
CA GLU A 138 -11.20 7.32 -4.42
C GLU A 138 -12.67 7.34 -3.97
N LEU A 139 -13.57 7.33 -4.96
CA LEU A 139 -15.02 7.25 -4.76
C LEU A 139 -15.53 5.97 -5.43
N THR A 140 -15.87 4.97 -4.63
CA THR A 140 -16.34 3.68 -5.13
C THR A 140 -17.86 3.55 -4.94
N PHE A 141 -18.59 3.69 -6.03
CA PHE A 141 -20.02 3.41 -6.05
C PHE A 141 -20.23 1.91 -6.21
N PHE A 142 -21.02 1.33 -5.35
CA PHE A 142 -21.38 -0.09 -5.45
C PHE A 142 -22.90 -0.29 -5.36
N LYS A 143 -23.34 -1.28 -6.11
CA LYS A 143 -24.73 -1.76 -6.09
C LYS A 143 -24.70 -3.24 -5.73
N GLY A 144 -25.36 -3.60 -4.66
CA GLY A 144 -25.43 -4.99 -4.22
C GLY A 144 -26.05 -5.86 -5.29
N VAL A 145 -25.41 -6.98 -5.59
CA VAL A 145 -26.05 -8.06 -6.34
C VAL A 145 -26.87 -8.84 -5.32
N VAL A 146 -28.19 -8.79 -5.43
CA VAL A 146 -29.05 -9.75 -4.75
C VAL A 146 -28.82 -11.08 -5.44
N ILE A 147 -28.12 -12.00 -4.75
CA ILE A 147 -27.97 -13.40 -5.17
C ILE A 147 -29.20 -14.15 -4.73
#